data_0eec98825c9dd3dc0f290c1be8c250bb
#
_entry.id   0eec98825c9dd3dc0f290c1be8c250bb
#
_cell.length_a   1.000
_cell.length_b   1.000
_cell.length_c   1.000
_cell.angle_alpha   90.00
_cell.angle_beta   90.00
_cell.angle_gamma   90.00
#
_symmetry.space_group_name_H-M   'P 1'
#
loop_
_entity.id
_entity.type
_entity.pdbx_description
1 polymer ?
#
loop_
_entity_poly.entity_id
_entity_poly.type
_entity_poly.pdbx_seq_one_letter_code
_entity_poly.pdbx_strand_id
1 'polypeptide(L)'
;MIGYATLGTNDIDTALAFYDALLATAGGKRLMQMPDDRKLTFYGAGADKPMLVVGKPYDGQAATAGNGTMVALAADSREQVDQVYAKAIELGGADEGAPGSRGPEQMGFYGAYFRDPDGNKLCMFKMG
;
A
#
# COMPACT_ATOMS: atom_id res chain seq x y z
N MET A 1 9.44 -2.04 -15.33
CA MET A 1 8.42 -2.94 -15.91
C MET A 1 7.02 -2.58 -15.45
N ILE A 2 6.74 -2.64 -14.15
CA ILE A 2 5.41 -2.27 -13.64
C ILE A 2 5.27 -0.75 -13.62
N GLY A 3 4.22 -0.22 -14.27
CA GLY A 3 3.91 1.19 -14.24
C GLY A 3 3.11 1.59 -13.01
N TYR A 4 2.03 0.87 -12.75
CA TYR A 4 1.24 1.04 -11.53
C TYR A 4 0.43 -0.22 -11.23
N ALA A 5 0.00 -0.33 -9.96
CA ALA A 5 -0.91 -1.38 -9.51
C ALA A 5 -2.13 -0.71 -8.89
N THR A 6 -3.32 -1.29 -9.10
CA THR A 6 -4.57 -0.70 -8.64
C THR A 6 -5.18 -1.56 -7.53
N LEU A 7 -5.60 -0.91 -6.45
CA LEU A 7 -6.35 -1.51 -5.36
C LEU A 7 -7.77 -0.94 -5.36
N GLY A 8 -8.75 -1.82 -5.16
CA GLY A 8 -10.14 -1.40 -5.09
C GLY A 8 -10.57 -1.01 -3.68
N THR A 9 -11.59 -0.16 -3.60
CA THR A 9 -12.18 0.24 -2.32
C THR A 9 -13.69 0.29 -2.42
N ASN A 10 -14.35 0.01 -1.30
CA ASN A 10 -15.79 0.16 -1.14
C ASN A 10 -16.15 1.47 -0.44
N ASP A 11 -15.15 2.21 0.04
CA ASP A 11 -15.30 3.50 0.71
C ASP A 11 -14.12 4.38 0.35
N ILE A 12 -14.29 5.19 -0.69
CA ILE A 12 -13.21 5.98 -1.25
C ILE A 12 -12.65 7.00 -0.24
N ASP A 13 -13.49 7.62 0.56
CA ASP A 13 -13.03 8.64 1.49
C ASP A 13 -12.17 8.02 2.60
N THR A 14 -12.59 6.88 3.14
CA THR A 14 -11.81 6.12 4.13
C THR A 14 -10.50 5.65 3.53
N ALA A 15 -10.54 5.10 2.31
CA ALA A 15 -9.35 4.61 1.64
C ALA A 15 -8.33 5.72 1.39
N LEU A 16 -8.78 6.87 0.89
CA LEU A 16 -7.87 7.99 0.60
C LEU A 16 -7.26 8.57 1.89
N ALA A 17 -8.05 8.68 2.96
CA ALA A 17 -7.52 9.11 4.25
C ALA A 17 -6.42 8.17 4.76
N PHE A 18 -6.65 6.85 4.62
CA PHE A 18 -5.67 5.84 5.00
C PHE A 18 -4.38 5.98 4.18
N TYR A 19 -4.48 6.02 2.84
CA TYR A 19 -3.32 6.04 1.97
C TYR A 19 -2.58 7.38 1.99
N ASP A 20 -3.28 8.51 2.13
CA ASP A 20 -2.62 9.81 2.28
C ASP A 20 -1.66 9.79 3.47
N ALA A 21 -2.13 9.32 4.62
CA ALA A 21 -1.34 9.30 5.85
C ALA A 21 -0.27 8.20 5.82
N LEU A 22 -0.62 7.01 5.34
CA LEU A 22 0.31 5.87 5.28
C LEU A 22 1.48 6.15 4.35
N LEU A 23 1.18 6.56 3.11
CA LEU A 23 2.21 6.70 2.09
C LEU A 23 3.10 7.92 2.33
N ALA A 24 2.64 8.90 3.11
CA ALA A 24 3.49 10.00 3.55
C ALA A 24 4.69 9.47 4.35
N THR A 25 4.50 8.41 5.14
CA THR A 25 5.60 7.79 5.89
C THR A 25 6.54 6.99 5.00
N ALA A 26 6.09 6.64 3.79
CA ALA A 26 6.87 5.88 2.81
C ALA A 26 7.47 6.78 1.71
N GLY A 27 7.37 8.10 1.85
CA GLY A 27 7.88 9.04 0.85
C GLY A 27 6.98 9.24 -0.36
N GLY A 28 5.73 8.80 -0.27
CA GLY A 28 4.75 8.93 -1.35
C GLY A 28 3.72 10.02 -1.09
N LYS A 29 3.11 10.49 -2.16
CA LYS A 29 2.04 11.49 -2.10
C LYS A 29 1.11 11.31 -3.29
N ARG A 30 -0.05 11.97 -3.25
CA ARG A 30 -0.91 12.03 -4.42
C ARG A 30 -0.20 12.75 -5.55
N LEU A 31 -0.18 12.11 -6.71
CA LEU A 31 0.37 12.71 -7.93
C LEU A 31 -0.74 13.14 -8.88
N MET A 32 -1.86 12.42 -8.88
CA MET A 32 -2.98 12.69 -9.77
C MET A 32 -4.23 12.03 -9.23
N GLN A 33 -5.39 12.61 -9.50
CA GLN A 33 -6.68 12.00 -9.23
C GLN A 33 -7.59 12.18 -10.45
N MET A 34 -8.22 11.11 -10.89
CA MET A 34 -9.17 11.20 -12.00
C MET A 34 -10.45 11.89 -11.54
N PRO A 35 -11.07 12.71 -12.42
CA PRO A 35 -12.24 13.52 -12.03
C PRO A 35 -13.59 12.77 -12.06
N ASP A 36 -13.60 11.49 -12.35
CA ASP A 36 -14.82 10.69 -12.42
C ASP A 36 -15.25 10.13 -11.05
N ASP A 37 -16.35 9.38 -11.03
CA ASP A 37 -16.91 8.81 -9.81
C ASP A 37 -16.01 7.75 -9.16
N ARG A 38 -15.13 7.13 -9.92
CA ARG A 38 -14.19 6.13 -9.39
C ARG A 38 -13.11 6.77 -8.55
N LYS A 39 -12.80 8.04 -8.82
CA LYS A 39 -11.77 8.80 -8.13
C LYS A 39 -10.45 8.06 -8.03
N LEU A 40 -10.03 7.41 -9.12
CA LEU A 40 -8.73 6.76 -9.15
C LEU A 40 -7.66 7.76 -8.75
N THR A 41 -7.00 7.47 -7.64
CA THR A 41 -5.99 8.36 -7.07
C THR A 41 -4.64 7.68 -7.15
N PHE A 42 -3.69 8.35 -7.80
CA PHE A 42 -2.35 7.83 -8.07
C PHE A 42 -1.39 8.36 -7.02
N TYR A 43 -0.74 7.44 -6.31
CA TYR A 43 0.25 7.75 -5.29
C TYR A 43 1.62 7.31 -5.74
N GLY A 44 2.63 8.08 -5.41
CA GLY A 44 4.00 7.69 -5.68
C GLY A 44 5.01 8.74 -5.22
N ALA A 45 6.26 8.43 -5.45
CA ALA A 45 7.38 9.32 -5.15
C ALA A 45 7.69 10.26 -6.34
N GLY A 46 7.21 9.92 -7.53
CA GLY A 46 7.42 10.70 -8.73
C GLY A 46 6.75 10.03 -9.93
N ALA A 47 6.42 10.81 -10.96
CA ALA A 47 5.71 10.33 -12.14
C ALA A 47 6.53 9.34 -12.98
N ASP A 48 7.84 9.32 -12.80
CA ASP A 48 8.78 8.42 -13.50
C ASP A 48 9.02 7.10 -12.77
N LYS A 49 8.34 6.89 -11.65
CA LYS A 49 8.48 5.69 -10.80
C LYS A 49 7.16 4.95 -10.73
N PRO A 50 7.18 3.66 -10.37
CA PRO A 50 5.94 2.91 -10.18
C PRO A 50 5.02 3.56 -9.15
N MET A 51 3.72 3.49 -9.42
CA MET A 51 2.70 4.13 -8.60
C MET A 51 1.73 3.11 -8.05
N LEU A 52 1.09 3.46 -6.92
CA LEU A 52 -0.02 2.73 -6.36
C LEU A 52 -1.29 3.54 -6.62
N VAL A 53 -2.31 2.88 -7.14
CA VAL A 53 -3.58 3.53 -7.48
C VAL A 53 -4.68 2.95 -6.60
N VAL A 54 -5.54 3.81 -6.09
CA VAL A 54 -6.67 3.42 -5.25
C VAL A 54 -7.94 4.02 -5.85
N GLY A 55 -8.99 3.22 -5.96
CA GLY A 55 -10.25 3.71 -6.49
C GLY A 55 -11.36 2.68 -6.44
N LYS A 56 -12.53 3.09 -6.87
CA LYS A 56 -13.68 2.18 -6.97
C LYS A 56 -13.48 1.24 -8.17
N PRO A 57 -13.97 -0.02 -8.10
CA PRO A 57 -13.90 -0.93 -9.24
C PRO A 57 -14.59 -0.36 -10.48
N TYR A 58 -14.03 -0.66 -11.65
CA TYR A 58 -14.55 -0.18 -12.93
C TYR A 58 -15.99 -0.63 -13.18
N ASP A 59 -16.31 -1.87 -12.81
CA ASP A 59 -17.63 -2.47 -13.09
C ASP A 59 -18.72 -2.03 -12.10
N GLY A 60 -18.40 -1.18 -11.12
CA GLY A 60 -19.36 -0.72 -10.13
C GLY A 60 -19.76 -1.76 -9.09
N GLN A 61 -19.19 -2.96 -9.14
CA GLN A 61 -19.44 -4.00 -8.16
C GLN A 61 -18.57 -3.77 -6.92
N ALA A 62 -18.87 -4.51 -5.84
CA ALA A 62 -18.08 -4.41 -4.63
C ALA A 62 -16.62 -4.81 -4.88
N ALA A 63 -15.70 -4.05 -4.31
CA ALA A 63 -14.29 -4.38 -4.33
C ALA A 63 -14.03 -5.59 -3.43
N THR A 64 -13.15 -6.49 -3.90
CA THR A 64 -12.64 -7.59 -3.10
C THR A 64 -11.12 -7.54 -3.15
N ALA A 65 -10.47 -8.02 -2.08
CA ALA A 65 -9.02 -8.01 -2.01
C ALA A 65 -8.35 -9.02 -2.95
N GLY A 66 -9.05 -10.10 -3.25
CA GLY A 66 -8.48 -11.20 -4.02
C GLY A 66 -7.53 -12.06 -3.18
N ASN A 67 -7.86 -13.35 -3.06
CA ASN A 67 -7.01 -14.27 -2.31
C ASN A 67 -5.70 -14.51 -3.07
N GLY A 68 -4.57 -14.25 -2.43
CA GLY A 68 -3.25 -14.37 -3.05
C GLY A 68 -2.68 -13.06 -3.59
N THR A 69 -3.48 -11.99 -3.65
CA THR A 69 -3.03 -10.69 -4.14
C THR A 69 -2.33 -9.91 -3.03
N MET A 70 -1.16 -9.37 -3.33
CA MET A 70 -0.41 -8.52 -2.39
C MET A 70 0.44 -7.53 -3.19
N VAL A 71 0.53 -6.29 -2.72
CA VAL A 71 1.45 -5.29 -3.27
C VAL A 71 2.54 -5.04 -2.24
N ALA A 72 3.80 -5.17 -2.66
CA ALA A 72 4.95 -4.93 -1.80
C ALA A 72 5.59 -3.60 -2.16
N LEU A 73 5.82 -2.78 -1.14
CA LEU A 73 6.41 -1.46 -1.26
C LEU A 73 7.84 -1.51 -0.70
N ALA A 74 8.78 -0.97 -1.46
CA ALA A 74 10.18 -0.96 -1.07
C ALA A 74 10.47 0.21 -0.12
N ALA A 75 11.10 -0.08 1.01
CA ALA A 75 11.52 0.91 1.98
C ALA A 75 12.99 1.29 1.77
N ASP A 76 13.37 2.46 2.24
CA ASP A 76 14.76 2.94 2.21
C ASP A 76 15.58 2.34 3.36
N SER A 77 14.92 1.92 4.44
CA SER A 77 15.58 1.40 5.63
C SER A 77 14.65 0.45 6.37
N ARG A 78 15.20 -0.34 7.30
CA ARG A 78 14.40 -1.19 8.18
C ARG A 78 13.55 -0.35 9.13
N GLU A 79 14.05 0.78 9.57
CA GLU A 79 13.32 1.73 10.41
C GLU A 79 12.08 2.24 9.70
N GLN A 80 12.17 2.47 8.40
CA GLN A 80 10.99 2.88 7.61
C GLN A 80 9.95 1.76 7.53
N VAL A 81 10.37 0.49 7.42
CA VAL A 81 9.45 -0.65 7.49
C VAL A 81 8.67 -0.60 8.80
N ASP A 82 9.36 -0.40 9.92
CA ASP A 82 8.73 -0.33 11.24
C ASP A 82 7.74 0.83 11.32
N GLN A 83 8.11 1.99 10.81
CA GLN A 83 7.29 3.21 10.84
C GLN A 83 6.02 3.07 10.00
N VAL A 84 6.15 2.52 8.80
CA VAL A 84 5.00 2.34 7.90
C VAL A 84 4.02 1.32 8.49
N TYR A 85 4.54 0.20 9.02
CA TYR A 85 3.69 -0.80 9.67
C TYR A 85 2.95 -0.19 10.86
N ALA A 86 3.66 0.52 11.74
CA ALA A 86 3.05 1.15 12.91
C ALA A 86 1.95 2.13 12.49
N LYS A 87 2.20 2.90 11.43
CA LYS A 87 1.21 3.85 10.90
C LYS A 87 -0.02 3.13 10.35
N ALA A 88 0.17 2.01 9.64
CA ALA A 88 -0.94 1.22 9.12
C ALA A 88 -1.85 0.74 10.25
N ILE A 89 -1.27 0.22 11.33
CA ILE A 89 -2.03 -0.25 12.49
C ILE A 89 -2.73 0.92 13.19
N GLU A 90 -2.04 2.04 13.38
CA GLU A 90 -2.61 3.26 13.97
C GLU A 90 -3.84 3.74 13.18
N LEU A 91 -3.79 3.63 11.86
CA LEU A 91 -4.87 4.06 10.97
C LEU A 91 -6.02 3.04 10.84
N GLY A 92 -5.97 1.96 11.59
CA GLY A 92 -7.02 0.93 11.58
C GLY A 92 -6.78 -0.23 10.64
N GLY A 93 -5.60 -0.33 10.06
CA GLY A 93 -5.21 -1.50 9.27
C GLY A 93 -5.08 -2.75 10.12
N ALA A 94 -5.18 -3.92 9.48
CA ALA A 94 -5.08 -5.19 10.17
C ALA A 94 -3.67 -5.76 10.07
N ASP A 95 -3.18 -6.34 11.17
CA ASP A 95 -1.89 -7.03 11.21
C ASP A 95 -1.94 -8.33 10.41
N GLU A 96 -0.92 -8.55 9.58
CA GLU A 96 -0.69 -9.80 8.85
C GLU A 96 0.75 -10.28 9.03
N GLY A 97 1.53 -9.62 9.86
CA GLY A 97 2.91 -9.98 10.17
C GLY A 97 3.72 -8.77 10.59
N ALA A 98 4.05 -8.69 11.87
CA ALA A 98 4.84 -7.58 12.42
C ALA A 98 6.24 -7.52 11.79
N PRO A 99 6.90 -6.34 11.83
CA PRO A 99 8.22 -6.19 11.24
C PRO A 99 9.22 -7.22 11.74
N GLY A 100 9.98 -7.79 10.83
CA GLY A 100 11.01 -8.77 11.16
C GLY A 100 11.64 -9.38 9.90
N SER A 101 12.69 -10.14 10.13
CA SER A 101 13.36 -10.87 9.05
C SER A 101 12.50 -12.04 8.59
N ARG A 102 12.54 -12.32 7.29
CA ARG A 102 11.81 -13.42 6.65
C ARG A 102 12.73 -14.14 5.68
N GLY A 103 12.56 -15.45 5.58
CA GLY A 103 13.34 -16.25 4.66
C GLY A 103 14.77 -16.47 5.10
N PRO A 104 15.62 -16.97 4.18
CA PRO A 104 17.02 -17.23 4.49
C PRO A 104 17.76 -15.95 4.88
N GLU A 105 18.63 -16.04 5.89
CA GLU A 105 19.40 -14.90 6.38
C GLU A 105 20.20 -14.22 5.28
N GLN A 106 20.74 -14.99 4.36
CA GLN A 106 21.53 -14.46 3.25
C GLN A 106 20.75 -13.54 2.33
N MET A 107 19.42 -13.71 2.28
CA MET A 107 18.55 -12.85 1.46
C MET A 107 18.45 -11.44 2.04
N GLY A 108 18.57 -11.30 3.36
CA GLY A 108 18.51 -10.02 4.02
C GLY A 108 17.13 -9.35 3.95
N PHE A 109 16.07 -10.12 3.77
CA PHE A 109 14.72 -9.58 3.68
C PHE A 109 14.19 -9.24 5.07
N TYR A 110 13.80 -7.98 5.23
CA TYR A 110 13.13 -7.47 6.43
C TYR A 110 11.81 -6.86 6.00
N GLY A 111 10.70 -7.37 6.53
CA GLY A 111 9.40 -6.92 6.06
C GLY A 111 8.31 -6.98 7.11
N ALA A 112 7.21 -6.32 6.79
CA ALA A 112 5.99 -6.32 7.58
C ALA A 112 4.80 -6.42 6.64
N TYR A 113 3.71 -6.99 7.12
CA TYR A 113 2.51 -7.24 6.32
C TYR A 113 1.29 -6.71 7.06
N PHE A 114 0.40 -6.09 6.31
CA PHE A 114 -0.84 -5.55 6.88
C PHE A 114 -1.92 -5.46 5.80
N ARG A 115 -3.15 -5.23 6.23
CA ARG A 115 -4.26 -5.00 5.32
C ARG A 115 -4.80 -3.59 5.50
N ASP A 116 -5.24 -3.00 4.39
CA ASP A 116 -5.94 -1.72 4.43
C ASP A 116 -7.39 -1.90 4.91
N PRO A 117 -8.18 -0.83 5.05
CA PRO A 117 -9.57 -0.94 5.52
C PRO A 117 -10.48 -1.83 4.65
N ASP A 118 -10.15 -2.00 3.38
CA ASP A 118 -10.90 -2.88 2.47
C ASP A 118 -10.40 -4.31 2.46
N GLY A 119 -9.33 -4.61 3.20
CA GLY A 119 -8.74 -5.94 3.24
C GLY A 119 -7.65 -6.18 2.21
N ASN A 120 -7.26 -5.18 1.42
CA ASN A 120 -6.16 -5.33 0.49
C ASN A 120 -4.85 -5.55 1.26
N LYS A 121 -4.09 -6.57 0.86
CA LYS A 121 -2.85 -6.92 1.54
C LYS A 121 -1.67 -6.17 0.97
N LEU A 122 -0.88 -5.56 1.85
CA LEU A 122 0.35 -4.89 1.50
C LEU A 122 1.52 -5.43 2.32
N CYS A 123 2.70 -5.27 1.75
CA CYS A 123 3.96 -5.54 2.41
C CYS A 123 4.82 -4.29 2.33
N MET A 124 5.52 -3.97 3.39
CA MET A 124 6.61 -2.99 3.35
C MET A 124 7.89 -3.72 3.65
N PHE A 125 8.91 -3.58 2.79
CA PHE A 125 10.12 -4.39 2.94
C PHE A 125 11.39 -3.63 2.62
N LYS A 126 12.49 -4.15 3.15
CA LYS A 126 13.86 -3.71 2.82
C LYS A 126 14.71 -4.96 2.61
N MET A 127 15.43 -4.98 1.51
CA MET A 127 16.44 -6.01 1.24
C MET A 127 17.80 -5.51 1.68
N GLY A 128 18.52 -6.32 2.43
CA GLY A 128 19.86 -5.95 2.89
C GLY A 128 19.94 -5.36 4.30
#